data_2447673f4546e705b886c10a593c079a
#
_entry.id   2447673f4546e705b886c10a593c079a
#
_cell.length_a   1.000
_cell.length_b   1.000
_cell.length_c   1.000
_cell.angle_alpha   90.00
_cell.angle_beta   90.00
_cell.angle_gamma   90.00
#
_symmetry.space_group_name_H-M   'P 1'
#
loop_
_entity.id
_entity.type
_entity.pdbx_description
1 polymer ?
#
loop_
_entity_poly.entity_id
_entity_poly.type
_entity_poly.pdbx_seq_one_letter_code
_entity_poly.pdbx_strand_id
1 'polypeptide(L)'
;MMNLTMTRKTVSLLSSLAAALTIGAIGLPAHAAIALDRTRVIFDGDQKTVSLNISNQNKQLPYLAQGWIEDDRGNKIQSPFTVLPPVQRVEPGKPSQVKIQSLPAARQLPQDRETLYYFNLREIPPRSNMPNTLQIALQTRIKM
;
A
#
# COMPACT_ATOMS: atom_id res chain seq x y z
N MET A 1 49.47 23.34 31.73
CA MET A 1 49.52 22.00 31.12
C MET A 1 48.42 21.05 31.58
N MET A 2 47.84 21.20 32.76
CA MET A 2 46.74 20.35 33.22
C MET A 2 45.37 20.58 32.51
N ASN A 3 45.17 21.73 31.86
CA ASN A 3 43.89 22.09 31.23
C ASN A 3 43.67 21.44 29.86
N LEU A 4 44.71 20.94 29.19
CA LEU A 4 44.63 20.32 27.87
C LEU A 4 44.11 18.87 27.90
N THR A 5 44.30 18.18 29.04
CA THR A 5 43.82 16.79 29.22
C THR A 5 42.33 16.72 29.57
N MET A 6 41.78 17.75 30.22
CA MET A 6 40.35 17.82 30.56
C MET A 6 39.49 18.13 29.32
N THR A 7 39.98 18.97 28.41
CA THR A 7 39.24 19.32 27.17
C THR A 7 39.08 18.13 26.23
N ARG A 8 40.03 17.21 26.15
CA ARG A 8 39.93 16.03 25.33
C ARG A 8 38.89 15.01 25.82
N LYS A 9 38.76 14.87 27.12
CA LYS A 9 37.76 13.96 27.73
C LYS A 9 36.33 14.49 27.60
N THR A 10 36.13 15.80 27.72
CA THR A 10 34.83 16.42 27.56
C THR A 10 34.35 16.42 26.11
N VAL A 11 35.25 16.64 25.16
CA VAL A 11 34.94 16.58 23.73
C VAL A 11 34.56 15.16 23.29
N SER A 12 35.22 14.11 23.82
CA SER A 12 34.91 12.72 23.51
C SER A 12 33.55 12.28 24.09
N LEU A 13 33.16 12.80 25.26
CA LEU A 13 31.85 12.53 25.86
C LEU A 13 30.72 13.21 25.07
N LEU A 14 30.92 14.44 24.61
CA LEU A 14 29.94 15.16 23.77
C LEU A 14 29.78 14.53 22.39
N SER A 15 30.85 14.04 21.77
CA SER A 15 30.79 13.33 20.50
C SER A 15 30.09 11.96 20.61
N SER A 16 30.28 11.25 21.74
CA SER A 16 29.59 9.98 22.02
C SER A 16 28.09 10.19 22.24
N LEU A 17 27.70 11.28 22.89
CA LEU A 17 26.29 11.60 23.12
C LEU A 17 25.59 12.01 21.82
N ALA A 18 26.27 12.77 20.94
CA ALA A 18 25.74 13.14 19.61
C ALA A 18 25.57 11.92 18.69
N ALA A 19 26.49 10.93 18.75
CA ALA A 19 26.38 9.69 18.00
C ALA A 19 25.23 8.79 18.49
N ALA A 20 24.95 8.78 19.80
CA ALA A 20 23.83 8.01 20.38
C ALA A 20 22.46 8.60 20.01
N LEU A 21 22.35 9.91 19.82
CA LEU A 21 21.09 10.58 19.42
C LEU A 21 20.73 10.37 17.94
N THR A 22 21.70 10.08 17.08
CA THR A 22 21.46 9.84 15.65
C THR A 22 20.97 8.41 15.34
N ILE A 23 21.14 7.45 16.21
CA ILE A 23 20.71 6.05 16.00
C ILE A 23 19.20 5.86 16.28
N GLY A 24 18.56 6.78 17.01
CA GLY A 24 17.13 6.69 17.35
C GLY A 24 16.14 7.05 16.26
N ALA A 25 16.58 7.48 15.07
CA ALA A 25 15.72 7.96 14.02
C ALA A 25 15.52 6.99 12.85
N ILE A 26 15.93 5.71 12.98
CA ILE A 26 15.60 4.70 11.98
C ILE A 26 14.17 4.25 12.25
N GLY A 27 13.21 5.01 11.74
CA GLY A 27 11.82 4.60 11.73
C GLY A 27 11.69 3.27 10.98
N LEU A 28 11.15 2.25 11.63
CA LEU A 28 10.80 1.01 10.95
C LEU A 28 9.74 1.33 9.89
N PRO A 29 9.92 0.85 8.65
CA PRO A 29 8.91 1.06 7.63
C PRO A 29 7.59 0.41 8.06
N ALA A 30 6.50 1.18 8.04
CA ALA A 30 5.17 0.64 8.24
C ALA A 30 4.76 -0.10 6.96
N HIS A 31 4.47 -1.40 7.09
CA HIS A 31 3.99 -2.22 5.99
C HIS A 31 2.49 -2.47 6.12
N ALA A 32 1.78 -2.36 4.98
CA ALA A 32 0.39 -2.79 4.90
C ALA A 32 0.30 -4.32 5.08
N ALA A 33 -0.79 -4.81 5.69
CA ALA A 33 -1.04 -6.24 5.79
C ALA A 33 -1.31 -6.86 4.41
N ILE A 34 -2.07 -6.18 3.56
CA ILE A 34 -2.32 -6.60 2.18
C ILE A 34 -1.33 -5.88 1.26
N ALA A 35 -0.43 -6.64 0.66
CA ALA A 35 0.56 -6.14 -0.29
C ALA A 35 0.10 -6.37 -1.72
N LEU A 36 0.39 -5.39 -2.59
CA LEU A 36 0.15 -5.44 -4.02
C LEU A 36 1.48 -5.63 -4.75
N ASP A 37 1.49 -6.44 -5.82
CA ASP A 37 2.70 -6.81 -6.55
C ASP A 37 3.28 -5.71 -7.45
N ARG A 38 2.60 -4.57 -7.58
CA ARG A 38 3.01 -3.51 -8.50
C ARG A 38 2.62 -2.12 -8.01
N THR A 39 3.25 -1.12 -8.60
CA THR A 39 3.03 0.30 -8.29
C THR A 39 2.22 1.02 -9.38
N ARG A 40 1.90 0.34 -10.46
CA ARG A 40 1.16 0.90 -11.61
C ARG A 40 0.48 -0.22 -12.37
N VAL A 41 -0.70 0.06 -12.91
CA VAL A 41 -1.40 -0.85 -13.82
C VAL A 41 -1.37 -0.26 -15.22
N ILE A 42 -0.93 -1.03 -16.19
CA ILE A 42 -1.08 -0.70 -17.61
C ILE A 42 -2.14 -1.62 -18.18
N PHE A 43 -3.22 -1.00 -18.66
CA PHE A 43 -4.34 -1.72 -19.26
C PHE A 43 -4.39 -1.37 -20.75
N ASP A 44 -3.93 -2.29 -21.59
CA ASP A 44 -3.97 -2.09 -23.04
C ASP A 44 -5.41 -2.18 -23.55
N GLY A 45 -5.73 -1.37 -24.56
CA GLY A 45 -7.10 -1.21 -25.02
C GLY A 45 -7.74 -2.45 -25.62
N ASP A 46 -6.94 -3.43 -26.06
CA ASP A 46 -7.39 -4.70 -26.60
C ASP A 46 -7.53 -5.81 -25.53
N GLN A 47 -7.01 -5.58 -24.32
CA GLN A 47 -7.14 -6.51 -23.21
C GLN A 47 -8.55 -6.48 -22.62
N LYS A 48 -9.03 -7.64 -22.21
CA LYS A 48 -10.31 -7.78 -21.50
C LYS A 48 -10.15 -7.76 -20.00
N THR A 49 -9.01 -8.24 -19.52
CA THR A 49 -8.76 -8.43 -18.10
C THR A 49 -7.28 -8.24 -17.78
N VAL A 50 -6.98 -7.65 -16.66
CA VAL A 50 -5.64 -7.62 -16.07
C VAL A 50 -5.72 -8.22 -14.67
N SER A 51 -4.86 -9.19 -14.37
CA SER A 51 -4.77 -9.82 -13.05
C SER A 51 -3.67 -9.16 -12.22
N LEU A 52 -3.97 -8.87 -10.98
CA LEU A 52 -3.04 -8.35 -9.99
C LEU A 52 -2.85 -9.38 -8.89
N ASN A 53 -1.62 -9.59 -8.47
CA ASN A 53 -1.33 -10.46 -7.34
C ASN A 53 -1.31 -9.63 -6.06
N ILE A 54 -2.00 -10.14 -5.05
CA ILE A 54 -1.99 -9.60 -3.70
C ILE A 54 -1.56 -10.68 -2.73
N SER A 55 -1.13 -10.30 -1.55
CA SER A 55 -0.76 -11.25 -0.51
C SER A 55 -1.03 -10.66 0.86
N ASN A 56 -1.42 -11.51 1.79
CA ASN A 56 -1.53 -11.14 3.19
C ASN A 56 -0.18 -11.32 3.86
N GLN A 57 0.48 -10.22 4.20
CA GLN A 57 1.78 -10.22 4.88
C GLN A 57 1.66 -10.49 6.38
N ASN A 58 0.46 -10.38 6.93
CA ASN A 58 0.21 -10.81 8.30
C ASN A 58 0.13 -12.32 8.34
N LYS A 59 0.96 -12.95 9.17
CA LYS A 59 1.07 -14.41 9.26
C LYS A 59 0.10 -15.03 10.25
N GLN A 60 -0.62 -14.23 11.01
CA GLN A 60 -1.49 -14.69 12.10
C GLN A 60 -2.96 -14.41 11.86
N LEU A 61 -3.29 -13.29 11.20
CA LEU A 61 -4.65 -12.82 11.05
C LEU A 61 -5.08 -12.78 9.58
N PRO A 62 -6.33 -13.19 9.26
CA PRO A 62 -6.91 -12.95 7.96
C PRO A 62 -7.28 -11.48 7.79
N TYR A 63 -7.23 -10.99 6.57
CA TYR A 63 -7.66 -9.63 6.22
C TYR A 63 -8.62 -9.70 5.03
N LEU A 64 -9.56 -8.77 4.96
CA LEU A 64 -10.31 -8.55 3.74
C LEU A 64 -9.56 -7.58 2.84
N ALA A 65 -9.58 -7.87 1.55
CA ALA A 65 -9.06 -6.98 0.52
C ALA A 65 -10.25 -6.44 -0.28
N GLN A 66 -10.42 -5.12 -0.26
CA GLN A 66 -11.45 -4.43 -1.02
C GLN A 66 -10.81 -3.63 -2.13
N GLY A 67 -11.22 -3.87 -3.39
CA GLY A 67 -10.71 -3.18 -4.55
C GLY A 67 -11.79 -2.43 -5.31
N TRP A 68 -11.43 -1.28 -5.89
CA TRP A 68 -12.31 -0.50 -6.76
C TRP A 68 -11.51 0.40 -7.69
N ILE A 69 -12.18 0.90 -8.72
CA ILE A 69 -11.61 1.85 -9.66
C ILE A 69 -12.18 3.25 -9.38
N GLU A 70 -11.35 4.25 -9.50
CA GLU A 70 -11.73 5.66 -9.48
C GLU A 70 -11.36 6.33 -10.81
N ASP A 71 -12.15 7.31 -11.21
CA ASP A 71 -11.80 8.18 -12.33
C ASP A 71 -10.72 9.21 -11.94
N ASP A 72 -10.32 10.07 -12.86
CA ASP A 72 -9.31 11.11 -12.62
C ASP A 72 -9.76 12.18 -11.61
N ARG A 73 -11.04 12.25 -11.30
CA ARG A 73 -11.63 13.16 -10.32
C ARG A 73 -11.78 12.54 -8.93
N GLY A 74 -11.40 11.26 -8.78
CA GLY A 74 -11.53 10.55 -7.52
C GLY A 74 -12.91 9.94 -7.27
N ASN A 75 -13.78 9.89 -8.28
CA ASN A 75 -15.08 9.25 -8.15
C ASN A 75 -14.96 7.74 -8.32
N LYS A 76 -15.54 7.00 -7.40
CA LYS A 76 -15.62 5.54 -7.49
C LYS A 76 -16.56 5.15 -8.63
N ILE A 77 -16.06 4.31 -9.54
CA ILE A 77 -16.79 3.89 -10.75
C ILE A 77 -16.86 2.37 -10.84
N GLN A 78 -17.81 1.87 -11.63
CA GLN A 78 -17.94 0.45 -11.97
C GLN A 78 -17.93 0.22 -13.49
N SER A 79 -17.84 1.28 -14.28
CA SER A 79 -17.74 1.28 -15.73
C SER A 79 -16.83 2.43 -16.15
N PRO A 80 -15.98 2.29 -17.16
CA PRO A 80 -15.81 1.14 -18.06
C PRO A 80 -14.96 -0.01 -17.50
N PHE A 81 -14.46 0.12 -16.30
CA PHE A 81 -13.67 -0.92 -15.64
C PHE A 81 -14.29 -1.29 -14.29
N THR A 82 -14.20 -2.56 -13.95
CA THR A 82 -14.66 -3.08 -12.65
C THR A 82 -13.64 -4.03 -12.05
N VAL A 83 -13.67 -4.17 -10.74
CA VAL A 83 -12.76 -5.04 -9.97
C VAL A 83 -13.51 -6.29 -9.52
N LEU A 84 -12.92 -7.45 -9.75
CA LEU A 84 -13.48 -8.75 -9.40
C LEU A 84 -12.46 -9.62 -8.65
N PRO A 85 -12.81 -10.18 -7.50
CA PRO A 85 -13.98 -9.84 -6.70
C PRO A 85 -13.81 -8.47 -6.04
N PRO A 86 -14.89 -7.71 -5.78
CA PRO A 86 -14.78 -6.39 -5.14
C PRO A 86 -14.29 -6.47 -3.70
N VAL A 87 -14.60 -7.55 -3.00
CA VAL A 87 -14.12 -7.85 -1.65
C VAL A 87 -13.78 -9.33 -1.57
N GLN A 88 -12.66 -9.66 -0.95
CA GLN A 88 -12.29 -11.04 -0.70
C GLN A 88 -11.53 -11.18 0.62
N ARG A 89 -11.66 -12.33 1.24
CA ARG A 89 -10.87 -12.71 2.40
C ARG A 89 -9.54 -13.31 1.93
N VAL A 90 -8.45 -12.82 2.51
CA VAL A 90 -7.11 -13.36 2.26
C VAL A 90 -6.58 -13.96 3.56
N GLU A 91 -6.32 -15.26 3.53
CA GLU A 91 -5.85 -16.00 4.69
C GLU A 91 -4.43 -15.56 5.10
N PRO A 92 -4.04 -15.75 6.38
CA PRO A 92 -2.73 -15.34 6.87
C PRO A 92 -1.59 -15.91 6.03
N GLY A 93 -0.68 -15.06 5.59
CA GLY A 93 0.50 -15.43 4.81
C GLY A 93 0.22 -15.99 3.42
N LYS A 94 -1.01 -15.89 2.93
CA LYS A 94 -1.41 -16.47 1.64
C LYS A 94 -1.47 -15.44 0.52
N PRO A 95 -1.18 -15.85 -0.73
CA PRO A 95 -1.41 -15.04 -1.91
C PRO A 95 -2.87 -15.14 -2.36
N SER A 96 -3.28 -14.15 -3.16
CA SER A 96 -4.55 -14.13 -3.85
C SER A 96 -4.46 -13.28 -5.12
N GLN A 97 -5.53 -13.19 -5.87
CA GLN A 97 -5.60 -12.39 -7.09
C GLN A 97 -6.81 -11.48 -7.10
N VAL A 98 -6.63 -10.32 -7.68
CA VAL A 98 -7.69 -9.38 -8.03
C VAL A 98 -7.64 -9.17 -9.53
N LYS A 99 -8.80 -9.14 -10.18
CA LYS A 99 -8.89 -8.90 -11.62
C LYS A 99 -9.57 -7.56 -11.89
N ILE A 100 -8.99 -6.79 -12.79
CA ILE A 100 -9.63 -5.62 -13.37
C ILE A 100 -10.18 -6.04 -14.71
N GLN A 101 -11.48 -5.89 -14.90
CA GLN A 101 -12.18 -6.28 -16.11
C GLN A 101 -12.65 -5.04 -16.87
N SER A 102 -12.38 -5.00 -18.17
CA SER A 102 -12.98 -4.00 -19.05
C SER A 102 -14.41 -4.40 -19.45
N LEU A 103 -15.29 -3.43 -19.46
CA LEU A 103 -16.66 -3.57 -19.91
C LEU A 103 -16.78 -3.03 -21.35
N PRO A 104 -17.88 -3.32 -22.09
CA PRO A 104 -18.04 -2.83 -23.46
C PRO A 104 -17.89 -1.32 -23.63
N ALA A 105 -18.23 -0.53 -22.61
CA ALA A 105 -18.04 0.91 -22.62
C ALA A 105 -16.58 1.35 -22.76
N ALA A 106 -15.61 0.50 -22.46
CA ALA A 106 -14.19 0.79 -22.64
C ALA A 106 -13.82 1.03 -24.12
N ARG A 107 -14.58 0.46 -25.05
CA ARG A 107 -14.37 0.67 -26.49
C ARG A 107 -14.67 2.10 -26.95
N GLN A 108 -15.41 2.86 -26.15
CA GLN A 108 -15.76 4.26 -26.44
C GLN A 108 -14.68 5.24 -25.95
N LEU A 109 -13.68 4.76 -25.22
CA LEU A 109 -12.55 5.59 -24.80
C LEU A 109 -11.72 6.00 -26.01
N PRO A 110 -11.08 7.20 -25.97
CA PRO A 110 -10.19 7.63 -27.04
C PRO A 110 -9.10 6.58 -27.31
N GLN A 111 -8.88 6.25 -28.58
CA GLN A 111 -7.90 5.26 -29.00
C GLN A 111 -6.54 5.86 -29.35
N ASP A 112 -6.48 7.19 -29.49
CA ASP A 112 -5.29 7.95 -29.87
C ASP A 112 -4.49 8.48 -28.68
N ARG A 113 -4.93 8.21 -27.44
CA ARG A 113 -4.31 8.71 -26.21
C ARG A 113 -4.67 7.82 -25.04
N GLU A 114 -3.91 7.99 -23.96
CA GLU A 114 -4.16 7.34 -22.68
C GLU A 114 -5.33 8.00 -21.92
N THR A 115 -6.06 7.20 -21.16
CA THR A 115 -7.07 7.66 -20.21
C THR A 115 -6.62 7.25 -18.81
N LEU A 116 -6.66 8.19 -17.87
CA LEU A 116 -6.18 7.97 -16.50
C LEU A 116 -7.31 7.51 -15.59
N TYR A 117 -7.07 6.40 -14.92
CA TYR A 117 -7.87 5.88 -13.82
C TYR A 117 -6.96 5.57 -12.63
N TYR A 118 -7.56 5.22 -11.51
CA TYR A 118 -6.85 4.78 -10.32
C TYR A 118 -7.43 3.47 -9.81
N PHE A 119 -6.56 2.52 -9.55
CA PHE A 119 -6.90 1.30 -8.84
C PHE A 119 -6.64 1.51 -7.35
N ASN A 120 -7.63 1.16 -6.53
CA ASN A 120 -7.56 1.28 -5.09
C ASN A 120 -7.70 -0.09 -4.45
N LEU A 121 -6.90 -0.34 -3.44
CA LEU A 121 -6.92 -1.54 -2.64
C LEU A 121 -6.88 -1.14 -1.16
N ARG A 122 -7.93 -1.49 -0.43
CA ARG A 122 -8.03 -1.25 1.01
C ARG A 122 -8.01 -2.57 1.75
N GLU A 123 -7.19 -2.64 2.79
CA GLU A 123 -7.24 -3.74 3.74
C GLU A 123 -8.28 -3.47 4.82
N ILE A 124 -9.00 -4.51 5.22
CA ILE A 124 -9.97 -4.45 6.32
C ILE A 124 -9.53 -5.48 7.35
N PRO A 125 -9.07 -5.04 8.53
CA PRO A 125 -8.64 -5.95 9.59
C PRO A 125 -9.82 -6.70 10.19
N PRO A 126 -9.61 -7.88 10.79
CA PRO A 126 -10.64 -8.56 11.56
C PRO A 126 -11.00 -7.75 12.81
N ARG A 127 -12.19 -7.98 13.34
CA ARG A 127 -12.61 -7.32 14.58
C ARG A 127 -11.69 -7.70 15.73
N SER A 128 -11.31 -6.71 16.52
CA SER A 128 -10.62 -6.95 17.78
C SER A 128 -11.61 -7.41 18.85
N ASN A 129 -11.18 -8.40 19.66
CA ASN A 129 -11.95 -8.83 20.82
C ASN A 129 -11.77 -7.90 22.03
N MET A 130 -10.84 -6.94 21.93
CA MET A 130 -10.57 -5.97 22.99
C MET A 130 -11.41 -4.71 22.79
N PRO A 131 -12.11 -4.21 23.85
CA PRO A 131 -12.79 -2.92 23.76
C PRO A 131 -11.79 -1.77 23.64
N ASN A 132 -12.17 -0.70 22.95
CA ASN A 132 -11.36 0.53 22.78
C ASN A 132 -10.00 0.30 22.10
N THR A 133 -9.88 -0.67 21.21
CA THR A 133 -8.65 -0.93 20.45
C THR A 133 -8.67 -0.14 19.15
N LEU A 134 -7.60 0.59 18.88
CA LEU A 134 -7.38 1.26 17.60
C LEU A 134 -7.01 0.23 16.54
N GLN A 135 -7.76 0.19 15.45
CA GLN A 135 -7.46 -0.59 14.26
C GLN A 135 -7.22 0.33 13.08
N ILE A 136 -6.09 0.12 12.38
CA ILE A 136 -5.72 0.91 11.21
C ILE A 136 -5.94 0.06 9.96
N ALA A 137 -6.69 0.61 9.02
CA ALA A 137 -6.86 0.05 7.69
C ALA A 137 -6.09 0.92 6.69
N LEU A 138 -5.12 0.33 6.00
CA LEU A 138 -4.33 1.02 4.99
C LEU A 138 -4.96 0.88 3.62
N GLN A 139 -4.80 1.91 2.81
CA GLN A 139 -5.27 1.95 1.43
C GLN A 139 -4.11 2.26 0.49
N THR A 140 -3.97 1.45 -0.54
CA THR A 140 -3.04 1.67 -1.65
C THR A 140 -3.81 2.21 -2.84
N ARG A 141 -3.33 3.31 -3.43
CA ARG A 141 -3.91 3.92 -4.63
C ARG A 141 -2.83 4.06 -5.68
N ILE A 142 -3.01 3.41 -6.82
CA ILE A 142 -2.04 3.41 -7.92
C ILE A 142 -2.69 3.86 -9.22
N LYS A 143 -1.88 4.43 -10.11
CA LYS A 143 -2.34 4.83 -11.44
C LYS A 143 -2.60 3.61 -12.33
N MET A 144 -3.64 3.75 -13.14
CA MET A 144 -4.01 2.79 -14.18
C MET A 144 -4.25 3.52 -15.49
#